data_0841c5b483f719e502f243c3da25448f
#
_entry.id   0841c5b483f719e502f243c3da25448f
#
_cell.length_a   1.000
_cell.length_b   1.000
_cell.length_c   1.000
_cell.angle_alpha   90.00
_cell.angle_beta   90.00
_cell.angle_gamma   90.00
#
_symmetry.space_group_name_H-M   'P 1'
#
loop_
_entity.id
_entity.type
_entity.pdbx_description
1 polymer ?
#
loop_
_entity_poly.entity_id
_entity_poly.type
_entity_poly.pdbx_seq_one_letter_code
_entity_poly.pdbx_strand_id
1 'polypeptide(L)' 'MALDLNVNGEQRRLDPAPTPTTLVLVIEALDYNPQLVVVEHNGVIVPRTQWPNTSVSNGDNLEIVTIVGGGS' A
#
# COMPACT_ATOMS: atom_id res chain seq x y z
N MET A 1 5.60 2.77 16.86
CA MET A 1 4.63 3.74 16.29
C MET A 1 3.63 3.01 15.43
N ALA A 2 2.42 3.46 15.42
CA ALA A 2 1.38 2.87 14.59
C ALA A 2 1.12 3.73 13.37
N LEU A 3 0.67 3.10 12.30
CA LEU A 3 0.30 3.77 11.06
C LEU A 3 -1.17 3.49 10.80
N ASP A 4 -1.97 4.54 10.74
CA ASP A 4 -3.40 4.44 10.44
C ASP A 4 -3.65 4.87 9.00
N LEU A 5 -4.33 4.03 8.24
CA LEU A 5 -4.57 4.24 6.82
C LEU A 5 -6.02 3.95 6.48
N ASN A 6 -6.46 4.51 5.35
CA ASN A 6 -7.69 4.05 4.70
C ASN A 6 -7.27 3.19 3.51
N VAL A 7 -7.68 1.93 3.52
CA VAL A 7 -7.35 1.00 2.46
C VAL A 7 -8.65 0.50 1.86
N ASN A 8 -8.89 0.85 0.61
CA ASN A 8 -10.12 0.50 -0.10
C ASN A 8 -11.37 0.91 0.70
N GLY A 9 -11.31 2.09 1.32
CA GLY A 9 -12.43 2.62 2.09
C GLY A 9 -12.55 2.10 3.50
N GLU A 10 -11.63 1.26 3.95
CA GLU A 10 -11.64 0.70 5.30
C GLU A 10 -10.47 1.22 6.11
N GLN A 11 -10.71 1.48 7.38
CA GLN A 11 -9.62 1.86 8.27
C GLN A 11 -8.76 0.65 8.60
N ARG A 12 -7.47 0.78 8.40
CA ARG A 12 -6.50 -0.25 8.73
C ARG A 12 -5.39 0.35 9.55
N ARG A 13 -4.90 -0.42 10.50
CA ARG A 13 -3.82 0.03 11.38
C ARG A 13 -2.69 -0.98 11.34
N LEU A 14 -1.49 -0.46 11.12
CA LEU A 14 -0.27 -1.26 11.21
C LEU A 14 0.47 -0.86 12.48
N ASP A 15 0.68 -1.81 13.38
CA ASP A 15 1.32 -1.57 14.66
C ASP A 15 2.22 -2.76 14.99
N PRO A 16 3.53 -2.56 14.92
CA PRO A 16 4.21 -1.32 14.57
C PRO A 16 4.18 -1.02 13.08
N ALA A 17 4.33 0.26 12.76
CA ALA A 17 4.47 0.66 11.37
C ALA A 17 5.79 0.12 10.81
N PRO A 18 5.82 -0.25 9.53
CA PRO A 18 7.09 -0.66 8.94
C PRO A 18 8.11 0.48 8.94
N THR A 19 9.37 0.12 9.05
CA THR A 19 10.47 1.08 9.08
C THR A 19 11.50 0.68 8.04
N PRO A 20 11.75 1.51 7.04
CA PRO A 20 11.10 2.79 6.74
C PRO A 20 9.65 2.61 6.30
N THR A 21 8.86 3.67 6.46
CA THR A 21 7.43 3.62 6.13
C THR A 21 7.25 3.95 4.66
N THR A 22 7.67 3.03 3.82
CA THR A 22 7.55 3.16 2.37
C THR A 22 6.36 2.38 1.87
N LEU A 23 5.88 2.75 0.68
CA LEU A 23 4.71 2.09 0.12
C LEU A 23 4.94 0.60 -0.08
N VAL A 24 6.13 0.19 -0.51
CA VAL A 24 6.41 -1.23 -0.72
C VAL A 24 6.28 -2.01 0.58
N LEU A 25 6.81 -1.49 1.68
CA LEU A 25 6.74 -2.19 2.96
C LEU A 25 5.35 -2.15 3.55
N VAL A 26 4.61 -1.07 3.32
CA VAL A 26 3.22 -0.97 3.76
C VAL A 26 2.35 -2.00 3.04
N ILE A 27 2.53 -2.15 1.73
CA ILE A 27 1.77 -3.13 0.95
C ILE A 27 2.04 -4.54 1.47
N GLU A 28 3.30 -4.85 1.76
CA GLU A 28 3.65 -6.16 2.29
C GLU A 28 3.07 -6.38 3.68
N ALA A 29 3.12 -5.35 4.53
CA ALA A 29 2.58 -5.45 5.88
C ALA A 29 1.06 -5.61 5.88
N LEU A 30 0.38 -5.14 4.83
CA LEU A 30 -1.06 -5.34 4.67
C LEU A 30 -1.41 -6.70 4.07
N ASP A 31 -0.42 -7.55 3.87
CA ASP A 31 -0.59 -8.91 3.36
C ASP A 31 -0.95 -8.97 1.87
N TYR A 32 -0.61 -7.95 1.12
CA TYR A 32 -0.75 -8.00 -0.33
C TYR A 32 0.55 -8.49 -0.96
N ASN A 33 0.41 -9.19 -2.07
CA ASN A 33 1.56 -9.55 -2.88
C ASN A 33 1.88 -8.37 -3.81
N PRO A 34 3.05 -7.73 -3.64
CA PRO A 34 3.35 -6.54 -4.44
C PRO A 34 3.34 -6.77 -5.95
N GLN A 35 3.53 -8.00 -6.38
CA GLN A 35 3.58 -8.30 -7.81
C GLN A 35 2.19 -8.46 -8.43
N LEU A 36 1.16 -8.54 -7.60
CA LEU A 36 -0.19 -8.83 -8.05
C LEU A 36 -1.15 -7.66 -7.87
N VAL A 37 -0.66 -6.50 -7.46
CA VAL A 37 -1.56 -5.39 -7.15
C VAL A 37 -1.14 -4.11 -7.88
N VAL A 38 -2.15 -3.28 -8.13
CA VAL A 38 -1.99 -1.90 -8.57
C VAL A 38 -2.42 -1.02 -7.41
N VAL A 39 -1.67 0.03 -7.14
CA VAL A 39 -1.89 0.88 -5.98
C VAL A 39 -2.05 2.33 -6.39
N GLU A 40 -3.12 2.97 -5.88
CA GLU A 40 -3.24 4.43 -5.89
C GLU A 40 -2.95 4.93 -4.48
N HIS A 41 -2.10 5.92 -4.40
CA HIS A 41 -1.74 6.58 -3.15
C HIS A 41 -2.27 8.00 -3.19
N ASN A 42 -3.26 8.27 -2.36
CA ASN A 42 -3.93 9.58 -2.31
C ASN A 42 -4.44 10.01 -3.69
N GLY A 43 -5.01 9.06 -4.42
CA GLY A 43 -5.59 9.33 -5.73
C GLY A 43 -4.63 9.29 -6.90
N VAL A 44 -3.37 8.97 -6.65
CA VAL A 44 -2.35 8.94 -7.71
C VAL A 44 -1.85 7.51 -7.86
N ILE A 45 -1.90 6.99 -9.08
CA ILE A 45 -1.35 5.66 -9.36
C ILE A 45 0.17 5.74 -9.23
N VAL A 46 0.73 4.86 -8.40
CA VAL A 46 2.17 4.81 -8.16
C VAL A 46 2.72 3.58 -8.85
N PRO A 47 3.60 3.75 -9.86
CA PRO A 47 4.25 2.60 -10.47
C PRO A 47 5.07 1.84 -9.43
N ARG A 48 5.11 0.52 -9.56
CA ARG A 48 5.78 -0.32 -8.59
C ARG A 48 7.25 0.07 -8.39
N THR A 49 7.90 0.54 -9.45
CA THR A 49 9.30 0.99 -9.38
C THR A 49 9.49 2.18 -8.44
N GLN A 50 8.41 2.92 -8.15
CA GLN A 50 8.47 4.08 -7.26
C GLN A 50 8.11 3.74 -5.81
N TRP A 51 7.60 2.55 -5.54
CA TRP A 51 7.14 2.20 -4.20
C TRP A 51 8.24 2.34 -3.14
N PRO A 52 9.49 1.93 -3.40
CA PRO A 52 10.53 2.08 -2.38
C PRO A 52 10.86 3.53 -2.05
N ASN A 53 10.48 4.45 -2.93
CA ASN A 53 10.75 5.89 -2.74
C ASN A 53 9.50 6.68 -2.37
N THR A 54 8.38 5.99 -2.14
CA THR A 54 7.12 6.65 -1.80
C THR A 54 6.87 6.48 -0.31
N SER A 55 6.87 7.59 0.42
CA SER A 55 6.59 7.58 1.86
C SER A 55 5.09 7.55 2.10
N VAL A 56 4.68 6.81 3.13
CA VAL A 56 3.28 6.70 3.53
C VAL A 56 3.14 7.30 4.91
N SER A 57 2.08 8.06 5.11
CA SER A 57 1.84 8.80 6.36
C SER A 57 0.46 8.47 6.91
N ASN A 58 0.28 8.75 8.20
CA ASN A 58 -1.02 8.58 8.84
C ASN A 58 -2.10 9.33 8.07
N GLY A 59 -3.24 8.66 7.88
CA GLY A 59 -4.38 9.26 7.19
C GLY A 59 -4.35 9.11 5.69
N ASP A 60 -3.28 8.55 5.13
CA ASP A 60 -3.22 8.36 3.68
C ASP A 60 -4.27 7.38 3.21
N ASN A 61 -4.73 7.60 1.98
CA ASN A 61 -5.69 6.73 1.30
C ASN A 61 -4.95 5.85 0.30
N LEU A 62 -5.17 4.55 0.40
CA LEU A 62 -4.65 3.58 -0.55
C LEU A 62 -5.82 2.86 -1.20
N GLU A 63 -5.79 2.82 -2.53
CA GLU A 63 -6.69 1.96 -3.30
C GLU A 63 -5.84 0.85 -3.88
N ILE A 64 -6.13 -0.37 -3.49
CA ILE A 64 -5.31 -1.51 -3.87
C ILE A 64 -6.18 -2.50 -4.61
N VAL A 65 -5.84 -2.75 -5.86
CA VAL A 65 -6.59 -3.67 -6.72
C VAL A 65 -5.70 -4.84 -7.06
N THR A 66 -6.15 -6.03 -6.75
CA THR A 66 -5.44 -7.24 -7.12
C THR A 66 -5.67 -7.53 -8.60
N ILE A 67 -4.59 -7.69 -9.33
CA ILE A 67 -4.68 -8.09 -10.73
C ILE A 67 -4.81 -9.60 -10.75
N VAL A 68 -5.95 -10.07 -11.19
CA VAL A 68 -6.14 -11.50 -11.42
C VAL A 68 -5.37 -11.80 -12.68
N GLY A 69 -4.32 -12.54 -12.55
CA GLY A 69 -3.50 -12.89 -13.67
C GLY A 69 -4.31 -13.63 -14.70
N GLY A 70 -4.68 -12.91 -15.71
CA GLY A 70 -5.57 -13.42 -16.69
C GLY A 70 -5.04 -14.69 -17.27
N GLY A 71 -5.39 -15.55 -16.94
CA GLY A 71 -5.07 -16.57 -17.55
C GLY A 71 -3.86 -17.20 -17.42
N SER A 72 -3.85 -16.67 -16.91
CA SER A 72 -3.18 -17.28 -17.18
C SER A 72 -3.22 -18.18 -17.42
#